data_fabee4ff1be302e969a8c854c4860dfa
#
_entry.id   fabee4ff1be302e969a8c854c4860dfa
#
_cell.length_a   1.000
_cell.length_b   1.000
_cell.length_c   1.000
_cell.angle_alpha   90.00
_cell.angle_beta   90.00
_cell.angle_gamma   90.00
#
_symmetry.space_group_name_H-M   'P 1'
#
loop_
_entity.id
_entity.type
_entity.pdbx_description
1 polymer ?
#
loop_
_entity_poly.entity_id
_entity_poly.type
_entity_poly.pdbx_seq_one_letter_code
_entity_poly.pdbx_strand_id
1 'polypeptide(L)'
;MNTPTSPVPETAEVPVRQPRPRGHKGTIALAVGTLMAASGLVSAAGYEAYHASTPSPTVTHHEKADGTTVIIPAASEDPIPLHGRIDTVDYQQEYQGVTYKKQALVYVPATYIQGTAANIAYLTHGWMSSAEEMADEVSPAIDDLERSGSVSPTIVVFATYYPDRSFVNDDFETDYQLNRFFATSEINTLIDTVESRYSTYAGGDTTDESLKASRIHRAFGGFSMGGITTWDVFALNPDYFYGYLPMAGESWIGRDHDAPLPQIADEVTLGVRSRNMGPQDFRIIASVGSDDPALDDMNPQLGEFYRKYPMLMTPQSLQVWIDEDGTHSLASVSRQLSHALPLLFPGR
;
A
#
# COMPACT_ATOMS: atom_id res chain seq x y z
N MET A 1 -37.77 -36.69 48.18
CA MET A 1 -36.44 -36.08 48.21
C MET A 1 -36.34 -35.16 47.01
N ASN A 2 -36.59 -33.88 47.24
CA ASN A 2 -36.56 -32.84 46.20
C ASN A 2 -35.19 -32.18 46.22
N THR A 3 -34.48 -32.23 45.10
CA THR A 3 -33.25 -31.44 44.85
C THR A 3 -33.64 -30.06 44.33
N PRO A 4 -33.05 -28.95 44.84
CA PRO A 4 -33.35 -27.63 44.35
C PRO A 4 -32.49 -27.33 43.10
N THR A 5 -33.17 -26.83 42.05
CA THR A 5 -32.57 -26.26 40.86
C THR A 5 -32.04 -24.84 41.15
N SER A 6 -30.76 -24.62 40.86
CA SER A 6 -30.11 -23.27 40.91
C SER A 6 -30.59 -22.39 39.73
N PRO A 7 -30.77 -21.10 39.94
CA PRO A 7 -31.17 -20.19 38.88
C PRO A 7 -29.99 -19.88 37.91
N VAL A 8 -30.33 -19.80 36.62
CA VAL A 8 -29.47 -19.36 35.53
C VAL A 8 -29.29 -17.83 35.66
N PRO A 9 -28.07 -17.27 35.51
CA PRO A 9 -27.90 -15.84 35.55
C PRO A 9 -28.45 -15.15 34.30
N GLU A 10 -29.21 -14.10 34.57
CA GLU A 10 -29.81 -13.18 33.59
C GLU A 10 -28.73 -12.48 32.77
N THR A 11 -28.79 -12.63 31.45
CA THR A 11 -27.88 -11.97 30.52
C THR A 11 -28.19 -10.47 30.50
N ALA A 12 -27.23 -9.65 30.88
CA ALA A 12 -27.31 -8.21 30.74
C ALA A 12 -27.45 -7.83 29.27
N GLU A 13 -28.52 -7.13 28.92
CA GLU A 13 -28.73 -6.54 27.61
C GLU A 13 -27.72 -5.38 27.42
N VAL A 14 -26.86 -5.52 26.40
CA VAL A 14 -26.00 -4.44 25.89
C VAL A 14 -26.90 -3.47 25.11
N PRO A 15 -26.91 -2.16 25.42
CA PRO A 15 -27.76 -1.21 24.72
C PRO A 15 -27.31 -1.07 23.27
N VAL A 16 -28.16 -1.48 22.33
CA VAL A 16 -28.02 -1.24 20.90
C VAL A 16 -28.22 0.25 20.64
N ARG A 17 -27.15 0.97 20.29
CA ARG A 17 -27.24 2.32 19.78
C ARG A 17 -27.95 2.30 18.44
N GLN A 18 -29.05 3.04 18.33
CA GLN A 18 -29.75 3.24 17.06
C GLN A 18 -28.85 3.98 16.06
N PRO A 19 -28.87 3.61 14.77
CA PRO A 19 -28.12 4.30 13.73
C PRO A 19 -28.63 5.72 13.57
N ARG A 20 -27.71 6.72 13.55
CA ARG A 20 -28.03 8.09 13.23
C ARG A 20 -28.41 8.22 11.75
N PRO A 21 -29.32 9.13 11.37
CA PRO A 21 -29.71 9.30 9.98
C PRO A 21 -28.52 9.79 9.13
N ARG A 22 -28.31 9.14 7.98
CA ARG A 22 -27.36 9.51 6.92
C ARG A 22 -27.68 10.92 6.42
N GLY A 23 -26.84 11.89 6.78
CA GLY A 23 -27.03 13.28 6.35
C GLY A 23 -25.79 14.14 6.58
N HIS A 24 -24.65 13.77 5.99
CA HIS A 24 -23.49 14.66 5.92
C HIS A 24 -22.69 14.39 4.65
N LYS A 25 -23.32 14.66 3.50
CA LYS A 25 -22.66 14.60 2.18
C LYS A 25 -21.76 15.81 1.86
N GLY A 26 -21.60 16.78 2.78
CA GLY A 26 -20.98 18.05 2.45
C GLY A 26 -19.71 18.46 3.20
N THR A 27 -19.34 17.75 4.26
CA THR A 27 -18.30 18.28 5.18
C THR A 27 -16.90 17.69 4.93
N ILE A 28 -16.80 16.51 4.33
CA ILE A 28 -15.51 15.83 4.09
C ILE A 28 -14.75 16.48 2.93
N ALA A 29 -15.46 16.91 1.88
CA ALA A 29 -14.82 17.54 0.71
C ALA A 29 -14.12 18.88 1.04
N LEU A 30 -14.62 19.63 2.04
CA LEU A 30 -14.06 20.95 2.38
C LEU A 30 -12.80 20.88 3.25
N ALA A 31 -12.63 19.82 4.04
CA ALA A 31 -11.45 19.67 4.91
C ALA A 31 -10.21 19.15 4.16
N VAL A 32 -10.40 18.31 3.14
CA VAL A 32 -9.30 17.76 2.34
C VAL A 32 -8.76 18.80 1.36
N GLY A 33 -9.63 19.62 0.76
CA GLY A 33 -9.22 20.65 -0.21
C GLY A 33 -8.38 21.79 0.38
N THR A 34 -8.49 22.08 1.68
CA THR A 34 -7.79 23.20 2.32
C THR A 34 -6.39 22.81 2.85
N LEU A 35 -6.12 21.53 3.11
CA LEU A 35 -4.81 21.07 3.58
C LEU A 35 -3.82 20.79 2.42
N MET A 36 -4.33 20.47 1.23
CA MET A 36 -3.48 20.14 0.06
C MET A 36 -2.80 21.36 -0.59
N ALA A 37 -3.34 22.58 -0.39
CA ALA A 37 -2.75 23.79 -0.98
C ALA A 37 -1.49 24.30 -0.25
N ALA A 38 -1.19 23.77 0.95
CA ALA A 38 -0.06 24.25 1.76
C ALA A 38 1.22 23.40 1.60
N SER A 39 1.12 22.18 1.09
CA SER A 39 2.27 21.24 0.97
C SER A 39 3.02 21.30 -0.38
N GLY A 40 2.41 21.90 -1.41
CA GLY A 40 3.01 21.93 -2.75
C GLY A 40 4.14 22.97 -2.97
N LEU A 41 4.51 23.79 -1.99
CA LEU A 41 5.49 24.88 -2.17
C LEU A 41 6.84 24.66 -1.50
N VAL A 42 7.08 23.51 -0.84
CA VAL A 42 8.36 23.28 -0.12
C VAL A 42 9.33 22.36 -0.87
N SER A 43 8.89 21.57 -1.86
CA SER A 43 9.70 20.50 -2.45
C SER A 43 10.76 20.96 -3.48
N ALA A 44 10.51 22.02 -4.25
CA ALA A 44 11.45 22.46 -5.29
C ALA A 44 12.71 23.13 -4.75
N ALA A 45 12.63 23.82 -3.61
CA ALA A 45 13.78 24.50 -3.00
C ALA A 45 14.70 23.56 -2.20
N GLY A 46 14.18 22.42 -1.72
CA GLY A 46 14.94 21.43 -0.96
C GLY A 46 15.85 20.57 -1.84
N TYR A 47 15.42 20.27 -3.06
CA TYR A 47 16.17 19.40 -3.98
C TYR A 47 17.43 20.07 -4.54
N GLU A 48 17.37 21.39 -4.88
CA GLU A 48 18.54 22.11 -5.38
C GLU A 48 19.57 22.45 -4.29
N ALA A 49 19.13 22.65 -3.04
CA ALA A 49 20.05 22.93 -1.93
C ALA A 49 20.88 21.70 -1.51
N TYR A 50 20.39 20.49 -1.73
CA TYR A 50 21.08 19.26 -1.40
C TYR A 50 22.25 18.95 -2.35
N HIS A 51 22.14 19.30 -3.64
CA HIS A 51 23.20 19.10 -4.63
C HIS A 51 24.35 20.11 -4.55
N ALA A 52 24.20 21.20 -3.79
CA ALA A 52 25.21 22.27 -3.72
C ALA A 52 26.23 22.07 -2.57
N SER A 53 26.11 21.06 -1.72
CA SER A 53 26.93 20.88 -0.52
C SER A 53 27.58 19.51 -0.37
N THR A 54 28.13 18.92 -1.44
CA THR A 54 29.00 17.75 -1.28
C THR A 54 30.40 18.21 -0.85
N PRO A 55 30.87 17.89 0.35
CA PRO A 55 32.24 18.17 0.75
C PRO A 55 33.21 17.34 -0.11
N SER A 56 34.30 17.97 -0.55
CA SER A 56 35.39 17.27 -1.22
C SER A 56 35.95 16.18 -0.28
N PRO A 57 36.27 14.99 -0.80
CA PRO A 57 36.78 13.90 0.05
C PRO A 57 38.12 14.34 0.71
N THR A 58 38.16 14.18 2.03
CA THR A 58 39.40 14.39 2.80
C THR A 58 40.33 13.21 2.50
N VAL A 59 41.55 13.53 2.06
CA VAL A 59 42.56 12.52 1.72
C VAL A 59 43.63 12.56 2.80
N THR A 60 43.92 11.42 3.43
CA THR A 60 45.01 11.29 4.40
C THR A 60 46.25 10.71 3.70
N HIS A 61 47.40 11.39 3.83
CA HIS A 61 48.66 10.93 3.30
C HIS A 61 49.41 10.14 4.36
N HIS A 62 49.74 8.90 4.10
CA HIS A 62 50.67 8.10 4.93
C HIS A 62 51.96 7.85 4.15
N GLU A 63 53.08 8.25 4.72
CA GLU A 63 54.40 8.00 4.17
C GLU A 63 54.94 6.69 4.74
N LYS A 64 55.33 5.77 3.85
CA LYS A 64 55.98 4.53 4.24
C LYS A 64 57.48 4.75 4.44
N ALA A 65 58.14 3.91 5.21
CA ALA A 65 59.55 3.97 5.50
C ALA A 65 60.48 3.86 4.28
N ASP A 66 59.93 3.47 3.12
CA ASP A 66 60.63 3.39 1.82
C ASP A 66 60.43 4.62 0.93
N GLY A 67 59.81 5.69 1.47
CA GLY A 67 59.55 6.93 0.73
C GLY A 67 58.36 6.87 -0.24
N THR A 68 57.58 5.78 -0.21
CA THR A 68 56.39 5.65 -1.07
C THR A 68 55.19 6.26 -0.34
N THR A 69 54.55 7.26 -0.93
CA THR A 69 53.31 7.82 -0.41
C THR A 69 52.10 6.98 -0.83
N VAL A 70 51.41 6.40 0.12
CA VAL A 70 50.12 5.72 -0.13
C VAL A 70 49.00 6.68 0.19
N ILE A 71 48.19 6.99 -0.82
CA ILE A 71 46.98 7.76 -0.66
C ILE A 71 45.88 6.79 -0.19
N ILE A 72 45.53 6.85 1.08
CA ILE A 72 44.38 6.15 1.61
C ILE A 72 43.24 7.15 1.65
N PRO A 73 42.15 6.94 0.89
CA PRO A 73 40.98 7.77 1.08
C PRO A 73 40.56 7.66 2.55
N ALA A 74 40.40 8.81 3.23
CA ALA A 74 39.81 8.80 4.55
C ALA A 74 38.47 8.07 4.42
N ALA A 75 38.26 6.99 5.18
CA ALA A 75 36.94 6.44 5.33
C ALA A 75 36.06 7.59 5.83
N SER A 76 35.03 7.97 5.07
CA SER A 76 34.04 8.94 5.54
C SER A 76 33.47 8.36 6.82
N GLU A 77 33.66 9.04 7.96
CA GLU A 77 33.13 8.58 9.26
C GLU A 77 31.62 8.57 9.27
N ASP A 78 30.99 9.28 8.34
CA ASP A 78 29.54 9.21 8.10
C ASP A 78 29.26 8.24 6.96
N PRO A 79 28.54 7.11 7.20
CA PRO A 79 28.09 6.26 6.13
C PRO A 79 27.24 7.11 5.18
N ILE A 80 27.54 7.06 3.88
CA ILE A 80 26.69 7.68 2.85
C ILE A 80 25.28 7.13 3.09
N PRO A 81 24.28 7.98 3.35
CA PRO A 81 22.93 7.48 3.54
C PRO A 81 22.53 6.68 2.31
N LEU A 82 22.21 5.40 2.51
CA LEU A 82 21.65 4.58 1.45
C LEU A 82 20.24 5.07 1.16
N HIS A 83 20.07 5.69 0.00
CA HIS A 83 18.75 6.09 -0.50
C HIS A 83 18.44 5.27 -1.75
N GLY A 84 17.21 4.80 -1.85
CA GLY A 84 16.67 4.27 -3.10
C GLY A 84 16.62 5.37 -4.17
N ARG A 85 16.32 4.96 -5.39
CA ARG A 85 16.07 5.90 -6.50
C ARG A 85 14.67 5.69 -7.04
N ILE A 86 14.09 6.73 -7.61
CA ILE A 86 12.84 6.68 -8.34
C ILE A 86 13.12 6.63 -9.84
N ASP A 87 12.72 5.54 -10.48
CA ASP A 87 12.74 5.39 -11.93
C ASP A 87 11.32 5.66 -12.47
N THR A 88 11.21 6.26 -13.67
CA THR A 88 9.92 6.41 -14.36
C THR A 88 9.76 5.32 -15.41
N VAL A 89 8.62 4.64 -15.40
CA VAL A 89 8.30 3.57 -16.33
C VAL A 89 7.05 3.92 -17.13
N ASP A 90 7.23 4.15 -18.45
CA ASP A 90 6.15 4.45 -19.37
C ASP A 90 5.43 3.16 -19.78
N TYR A 91 4.10 3.22 -19.86
CA TYR A 91 3.25 2.18 -20.42
C TYR A 91 2.02 2.79 -21.11
N GLN A 92 1.23 1.95 -21.76
CA GLN A 92 -0.01 2.36 -22.39
C GLN A 92 -1.15 1.50 -21.87
N GLN A 93 -2.29 2.15 -21.66
CA GLN A 93 -3.51 1.47 -21.24
C GLN A 93 -4.68 1.96 -22.06
N GLU A 94 -5.45 1.03 -22.58
CA GLU A 94 -6.73 1.34 -23.21
C GLU A 94 -7.84 1.42 -22.15
N TYR A 95 -8.58 2.52 -22.16
CA TYR A 95 -9.78 2.69 -21.36
C TYR A 95 -10.90 3.25 -22.23
N GLN A 96 -12.05 2.57 -22.27
CA GLN A 96 -13.23 2.94 -23.07
C GLN A 96 -12.91 3.21 -24.59
N GLY A 97 -12.00 2.40 -25.16
CA GLY A 97 -11.61 2.51 -26.58
C GLY A 97 -10.60 3.63 -26.88
N VAL A 98 -10.08 4.30 -25.85
CA VAL A 98 -9.03 5.33 -25.97
C VAL A 98 -7.75 4.82 -25.34
N THR A 99 -6.62 4.93 -26.06
CA THR A 99 -5.30 4.56 -25.52
C THR A 99 -4.67 5.76 -24.82
N TYR A 100 -4.40 5.60 -23.53
CA TYR A 100 -3.72 6.60 -22.69
C TYR A 100 -2.26 6.23 -22.50
N LYS A 101 -1.39 7.24 -22.53
CA LYS A 101 0.01 7.12 -22.14
C LYS A 101 0.09 7.37 -20.65
N LYS A 102 0.58 6.39 -19.92
CA LYS A 102 0.67 6.41 -18.47
C LYS A 102 2.11 6.22 -18.00
N GLN A 103 2.36 6.64 -16.78
CA GLN A 103 3.65 6.47 -16.11
C GLN A 103 3.42 5.84 -14.73
N ALA A 104 4.31 4.95 -14.36
CA ALA A 104 4.47 4.50 -12.98
C ALA A 104 5.81 4.97 -12.46
N LEU A 105 5.87 5.37 -11.20
CA LEU A 105 7.10 5.65 -10.49
C LEU A 105 7.55 4.39 -9.78
N VAL A 106 8.79 4.00 -9.97
CA VAL A 106 9.34 2.77 -9.40
C VAL A 106 10.47 3.13 -8.44
N TYR A 107 10.18 3.02 -7.13
CA TYR A 107 11.22 3.09 -6.12
C TYR A 107 12.05 1.81 -6.18
N VAL A 108 13.33 1.97 -6.46
CA VAL A 108 14.31 0.90 -6.51
C VAL A 108 15.21 1.04 -5.28
N PRO A 109 15.19 0.08 -4.34
CA PRO A 109 15.94 0.18 -3.11
C PRO A 109 17.46 0.26 -3.35
N ALA A 110 18.18 0.92 -2.45
CA ALA A 110 19.64 1.09 -2.57
C ALA A 110 20.38 -0.25 -2.56
N THR A 111 19.82 -1.26 -1.92
CA THR A 111 20.38 -2.63 -1.84
C THR A 111 19.98 -3.52 -3.02
N TYR A 112 19.17 -3.00 -3.95
CA TYR A 112 18.76 -3.75 -5.14
C TYR A 112 19.94 -4.05 -6.05
N ILE A 113 20.06 -5.31 -6.46
CA ILE A 113 21.07 -5.78 -7.42
C ILE A 113 20.35 -6.41 -8.61
N GLN A 114 20.59 -5.86 -9.81
CA GLN A 114 20.08 -6.45 -11.04
C GLN A 114 20.56 -7.90 -11.17
N GLY A 115 19.65 -8.82 -11.45
CA GLY A 115 19.92 -10.27 -11.50
C GLY A 115 19.67 -11.00 -10.18
N THR A 116 19.43 -10.27 -9.07
CA THR A 116 19.02 -10.85 -7.79
C THR A 116 17.55 -10.53 -7.54
N ALA A 117 16.76 -11.55 -7.22
CA ALA A 117 15.32 -11.39 -7.04
C ALA A 117 14.99 -10.51 -5.83
N ALA A 118 14.12 -9.51 -6.02
CA ALA A 118 13.58 -8.64 -5.00
C ALA A 118 12.06 -8.85 -4.85
N ASN A 119 11.52 -8.57 -3.67
CA ASN A 119 10.08 -8.43 -3.48
C ASN A 119 9.57 -7.21 -4.25
N ILE A 120 8.26 -7.18 -4.53
CA ILE A 120 7.63 -6.05 -5.18
C ILE A 120 6.28 -5.72 -4.53
N ALA A 121 6.02 -4.43 -4.32
CA ALA A 121 4.74 -3.92 -3.84
C ALA A 121 4.23 -2.84 -4.81
N TYR A 122 2.95 -2.91 -5.15
CA TYR A 122 2.25 -1.91 -5.97
C TYR A 122 1.38 -1.07 -5.06
N LEU A 123 1.48 0.26 -5.17
CA LEU A 123 0.73 1.19 -4.35
C LEU A 123 -0.05 2.18 -5.22
N THR A 124 -1.30 2.45 -4.85
CA THR A 124 -2.14 3.46 -5.46
C THR A 124 -2.55 4.54 -4.46
N HIS A 125 -2.63 5.78 -4.95
CA HIS A 125 -2.92 6.98 -4.16
C HIS A 125 -4.43 7.14 -3.86
N GLY A 126 -4.76 8.16 -3.05
CA GLY A 126 -6.13 8.57 -2.76
C GLY A 126 -6.75 9.47 -3.84
N TRP A 127 -8.03 9.80 -3.64
CA TRP A 127 -8.78 10.72 -4.49
C TRP A 127 -8.07 12.07 -4.65
N MET A 128 -8.06 12.63 -5.86
CA MET A 128 -7.40 13.88 -6.30
C MET A 128 -5.87 13.90 -6.17
N SER A 129 -5.27 12.93 -5.51
CA SER A 129 -3.81 12.82 -5.34
C SER A 129 -3.12 12.27 -6.60
N SER A 130 -1.85 11.93 -6.49
CA SER A 130 -1.04 11.40 -7.58
C SER A 130 -0.02 10.36 -7.09
N ALA A 131 0.57 9.63 -8.02
CA ALA A 131 1.66 8.70 -7.74
C ALA A 131 2.89 9.44 -7.21
N GLU A 132 3.16 10.64 -7.72
CA GLU A 132 4.27 11.50 -7.32
C GLU A 132 4.15 11.93 -5.87
N GLU A 133 2.99 12.49 -5.47
CA GLU A 133 2.76 12.91 -4.09
C GLU A 133 2.91 11.75 -3.10
N MET A 134 2.41 10.57 -3.46
CA MET A 134 2.56 9.40 -2.62
C MET A 134 4.01 8.91 -2.56
N ALA A 135 4.71 8.88 -3.69
CA ALA A 135 6.11 8.48 -3.74
C ALA A 135 7.00 9.40 -2.91
N ASP A 136 6.81 10.73 -3.04
CA ASP A 136 7.59 11.73 -2.30
C ASP A 136 7.43 11.58 -0.79
N GLU A 137 6.20 11.33 -0.32
CA GLU A 137 5.92 11.20 1.11
C GLU A 137 6.42 9.88 1.71
N VAL A 138 6.28 8.75 1.00
CA VAL A 138 6.55 7.44 1.61
C VAL A 138 7.95 6.88 1.34
N SER A 139 8.66 7.36 0.30
CA SER A 139 10.00 6.86 -0.02
C SER A 139 11.02 7.01 1.13
N PRO A 140 11.03 8.11 1.90
CA PRO A 140 11.91 8.23 3.07
C PRO A 140 11.68 7.14 4.12
N ALA A 141 10.43 6.73 4.33
CA ALA A 141 10.10 5.66 5.25
C ALA A 141 10.58 4.29 4.75
N ILE A 142 10.53 4.06 3.44
CA ILE A 142 11.07 2.84 2.82
C ILE A 142 12.60 2.81 2.96
N ASP A 143 13.29 3.93 2.74
CA ASP A 143 14.73 4.06 2.98
C ASP A 143 15.12 3.70 4.43
N ASP A 144 14.32 4.15 5.41
CA ASP A 144 14.55 3.86 6.84
C ASP A 144 14.37 2.37 7.15
N LEU A 145 13.33 1.74 6.59
CA LEU A 145 13.09 0.31 6.73
C LEU A 145 14.21 -0.54 6.10
N GLU A 146 14.70 -0.12 4.95
CA GLU A 146 15.80 -0.78 4.27
C GLU A 146 17.09 -0.63 5.05
N ARG A 147 17.42 0.58 5.49
CA ARG A 147 18.63 0.90 6.27
C ARG A 147 18.66 0.16 7.60
N SER A 148 17.53 0.03 8.28
CA SER A 148 17.42 -0.74 9.52
C SER A 148 17.46 -2.26 9.29
N GLY A 149 17.43 -2.71 8.03
CA GLY A 149 17.28 -4.11 7.69
C GLY A 149 15.90 -4.68 8.07
N SER A 150 14.88 -3.83 8.26
CA SER A 150 13.52 -4.25 8.62
C SER A 150 12.75 -4.83 7.43
N VAL A 151 13.21 -4.59 6.21
CA VAL A 151 12.68 -5.20 4.98
C VAL A 151 13.80 -5.83 4.18
N SER A 152 13.51 -6.93 3.46
CA SER A 152 14.36 -7.41 2.37
C SER A 152 14.23 -6.44 1.18
N PRO A 153 15.19 -6.43 0.23
CA PRO A 153 15.07 -5.57 -0.95
C PRO A 153 13.68 -5.67 -1.56
N THR A 154 12.95 -4.54 -1.54
CA THR A 154 11.56 -4.47 -2.01
C THR A 154 11.41 -3.29 -2.97
N ILE A 155 11.10 -3.59 -4.22
CA ILE A 155 10.73 -2.59 -5.22
C ILE A 155 9.33 -2.10 -4.88
N VAL A 156 9.10 -0.78 -4.89
CA VAL A 156 7.76 -0.21 -4.69
C VAL A 156 7.34 0.58 -5.91
N VAL A 157 6.20 0.21 -6.48
CA VAL A 157 5.63 0.80 -7.68
C VAL A 157 4.48 1.70 -7.30
N PHE A 158 4.59 2.99 -7.56
CA PHE A 158 3.53 3.96 -7.37
C PHE A 158 2.79 4.17 -8.69
N ALA A 159 1.51 3.89 -8.70
CA ALA A 159 0.68 3.97 -9.89
C ALA A 159 -0.58 4.81 -9.64
N THR A 160 -1.15 5.35 -10.72
CA THR A 160 -2.43 6.04 -10.68
C THR A 160 -3.50 5.22 -11.39
N TYR A 161 -4.70 5.16 -10.82
CA TYR A 161 -5.87 4.58 -11.47
C TYR A 161 -6.56 5.56 -12.45
N TYR A 162 -6.19 6.84 -12.45
CA TYR A 162 -6.67 7.79 -13.45
C TYR A 162 -6.05 7.49 -14.81
N PRO A 163 -6.84 7.41 -15.89
CA PRO A 163 -6.30 7.31 -17.25
C PRO A 163 -5.38 8.49 -17.60
N ASP A 164 -5.79 9.70 -17.25
CA ASP A 164 -5.00 10.92 -17.21
C ASP A 164 -5.60 11.93 -16.22
N ARG A 165 -4.98 13.11 -16.06
CA ARG A 165 -5.43 14.14 -15.09
C ARG A 165 -6.78 14.78 -15.40
N SER A 166 -7.34 14.61 -16.60
CA SER A 166 -8.67 15.12 -16.96
C SER A 166 -9.82 14.36 -16.27
N PHE A 167 -9.54 13.16 -15.76
CA PHE A 167 -10.49 12.35 -15.00
C PHE A 167 -10.62 12.77 -13.54
N VAL A 168 -9.69 13.57 -13.03
CA VAL A 168 -9.77 14.09 -11.67
C VAL A 168 -10.89 15.11 -11.56
N ASN A 169 -11.85 14.88 -10.68
CA ASN A 169 -13.00 15.74 -10.47
C ASN A 169 -13.32 15.86 -8.97
N ASP A 170 -14.35 16.60 -8.60
CA ASP A 170 -14.76 16.91 -7.23
C ASP A 170 -15.76 15.90 -6.62
N ASP A 171 -16.06 14.79 -7.33
CA ASP A 171 -16.93 13.72 -6.88
C ASP A 171 -16.17 12.38 -6.82
N PHE A 172 -15.68 12.02 -5.65
CA PHE A 172 -14.92 10.78 -5.45
C PHE A 172 -15.74 9.50 -5.71
N GLU A 173 -17.07 9.58 -5.69
CA GLU A 173 -17.92 8.40 -5.98
C GLU A 173 -17.77 7.95 -7.44
N THR A 174 -17.42 8.86 -8.34
CA THR A 174 -17.18 8.55 -9.75
C THR A 174 -15.89 7.80 -10.00
N ASP A 175 -14.92 7.89 -9.09
CA ASP A 175 -13.61 7.23 -9.24
C ASP A 175 -13.70 5.71 -9.10
N TYR A 176 -14.73 5.17 -8.45
CA TYR A 176 -14.81 3.74 -8.21
C TYR A 176 -14.78 2.90 -9.49
N GLN A 177 -15.33 3.39 -10.59
CA GLN A 177 -15.24 2.70 -11.87
C GLN A 177 -13.80 2.62 -12.39
N LEU A 178 -12.99 3.66 -12.13
CA LEU A 178 -11.58 3.68 -12.49
C LEU A 178 -10.76 2.72 -11.62
N ASN A 179 -11.06 2.66 -10.31
CA ASN A 179 -10.44 1.71 -9.37
C ASN A 179 -10.74 0.25 -9.80
N ARG A 180 -12.00 -0.03 -10.13
CA ARG A 180 -12.42 -1.34 -10.64
C ARG A 180 -11.73 -1.71 -11.95
N PHE A 181 -11.63 -0.76 -12.88
CA PHE A 181 -10.90 -0.96 -14.14
C PHE A 181 -9.42 -1.23 -13.87
N PHE A 182 -8.79 -0.47 -12.99
CA PHE A 182 -7.40 -0.70 -12.59
C PHE A 182 -7.23 -2.13 -12.07
N ALA A 183 -8.05 -2.55 -11.11
CA ALA A 183 -7.97 -3.88 -10.50
C ALA A 183 -8.26 -5.03 -11.47
N THR A 184 -9.09 -4.82 -12.50
CA THR A 184 -9.47 -5.89 -13.44
C THR A 184 -8.59 -5.99 -14.68
N SER A 185 -8.04 -4.88 -15.14
CA SER A 185 -7.38 -4.79 -16.44
C SER A 185 -5.99 -4.17 -16.37
N GLU A 186 -5.89 -2.95 -15.84
CA GLU A 186 -4.66 -2.17 -15.90
C GLU A 186 -3.52 -2.77 -15.08
N ILE A 187 -3.84 -3.39 -13.93
CA ILE A 187 -2.83 -4.01 -13.06
C ILE A 187 -1.99 -5.06 -13.81
N ASN A 188 -2.58 -5.80 -14.75
CA ASN A 188 -1.86 -6.79 -15.54
C ASN A 188 -0.85 -6.13 -16.49
N THR A 189 -1.26 -5.06 -17.19
CA THR A 189 -0.36 -4.28 -18.04
C THR A 189 0.79 -3.68 -17.25
N LEU A 190 0.51 -3.19 -16.05
CA LEU A 190 1.51 -2.62 -15.15
C LEU A 190 2.51 -3.67 -14.66
N ILE A 191 2.04 -4.84 -14.23
CA ILE A 191 2.89 -5.97 -13.82
C ILE A 191 3.80 -6.36 -14.98
N ASP A 192 3.25 -6.61 -16.16
CA ASP A 192 4.03 -6.99 -17.36
C ASP A 192 5.11 -5.96 -17.66
N THR A 193 4.76 -4.68 -17.60
CA THR A 193 5.68 -3.59 -17.93
C THR A 193 6.81 -3.47 -16.91
N VAL A 194 6.52 -3.59 -15.62
CA VAL A 194 7.51 -3.40 -14.54
C VAL A 194 8.33 -4.68 -14.36
N GLU A 195 7.70 -5.82 -14.17
CA GLU A 195 8.43 -7.04 -13.80
C GLU A 195 9.23 -7.66 -14.97
N SER A 196 8.97 -7.23 -16.21
CA SER A 196 9.88 -7.53 -17.33
C SER A 196 11.19 -6.74 -17.31
N ARG A 197 11.26 -5.63 -16.55
CA ARG A 197 12.42 -4.71 -16.52
C ARG A 197 13.28 -4.89 -15.27
N TYR A 198 12.67 -5.28 -14.15
CA TYR A 198 13.34 -5.41 -12.87
C TYR A 198 13.46 -6.88 -12.46
N SER A 199 14.51 -7.21 -11.73
CA SER A 199 14.74 -8.57 -11.22
C SER A 199 13.86 -8.78 -9.98
N THR A 200 12.64 -9.25 -10.21
CA THR A 200 11.72 -9.75 -9.17
C THR A 200 11.75 -11.26 -9.09
N TYR A 201 11.01 -11.85 -8.19
CA TYR A 201 10.86 -13.31 -8.11
C TYR A 201 10.13 -13.93 -9.31
N ALA A 202 9.49 -13.13 -10.17
CA ALA A 202 8.99 -13.58 -11.46
C ALA A 202 10.13 -13.84 -12.48
N GLY A 203 11.34 -13.33 -12.21
CA GLY A 203 12.50 -13.58 -13.05
C GLY A 203 12.44 -12.97 -14.46
N GLY A 204 11.60 -11.93 -14.64
CA GLY A 204 11.35 -11.30 -15.94
C GLY A 204 10.34 -12.06 -16.82
N ASP A 205 9.80 -13.18 -16.34
CA ASP A 205 8.73 -13.94 -16.98
C ASP A 205 7.37 -13.54 -16.36
N THR A 206 6.55 -12.84 -17.11
CA THR A 206 5.23 -12.37 -16.69
C THR A 206 4.08 -13.25 -17.19
N THR A 207 4.39 -14.50 -17.56
CA THR A 207 3.32 -15.48 -17.83
C THR A 207 2.49 -15.74 -16.59
N ASP A 208 1.23 -16.12 -16.78
CA ASP A 208 0.29 -16.46 -15.70
C ASP A 208 0.88 -17.48 -14.71
N GLU A 209 1.60 -18.48 -15.21
CA GLU A 209 2.24 -19.51 -14.40
C GLU A 209 3.36 -18.92 -13.52
N SER A 210 4.24 -18.10 -14.08
CA SER A 210 5.34 -17.47 -13.36
C SER A 210 4.85 -16.47 -12.31
N LEU A 211 3.83 -15.65 -12.65
CA LEU A 211 3.22 -14.71 -11.72
C LEU A 211 2.55 -15.42 -10.53
N LYS A 212 1.87 -16.54 -10.77
CA LYS A 212 1.28 -17.36 -9.70
C LYS A 212 2.35 -18.02 -8.83
N ALA A 213 3.41 -18.53 -9.42
CA ALA A 213 4.50 -19.15 -8.68
C ALA A 213 5.25 -18.17 -7.78
N SER A 214 5.40 -16.90 -8.22
CA SER A 214 6.08 -15.83 -7.49
C SER A 214 5.17 -14.99 -6.59
N ARG A 215 3.87 -15.30 -6.48
CA ARG A 215 2.86 -14.46 -5.80
C ARG A 215 3.20 -14.09 -4.35
N ILE A 216 3.88 -14.97 -3.62
CA ILE A 216 4.25 -14.74 -2.21
C ILE A 216 5.26 -13.59 -2.04
N HIS A 217 5.85 -13.14 -3.11
CA HIS A 217 6.79 -12.03 -3.17
C HIS A 217 6.16 -10.76 -3.78
N ARG A 218 4.83 -10.76 -3.98
CA ARG A 218 4.09 -9.63 -4.55
C ARG A 218 3.01 -9.15 -3.62
N ALA A 219 2.97 -7.82 -3.39
CA ALA A 219 1.97 -7.17 -2.56
C ALA A 219 1.26 -6.04 -3.33
N PHE A 220 0.04 -5.74 -2.92
CA PHE A 220 -0.72 -4.58 -3.39
C PHE A 220 -1.23 -3.78 -2.19
N GLY A 221 -1.23 -2.46 -2.31
CA GLY A 221 -1.76 -1.58 -1.29
C GLY A 221 -2.19 -0.23 -1.87
N GLY A 222 -2.75 0.60 -1.02
CA GLY A 222 -3.11 1.96 -1.40
C GLY A 222 -3.84 2.70 -0.30
N PHE A 223 -3.96 4.00 -0.49
CA PHE A 223 -4.54 4.93 0.47
C PHE A 223 -5.91 5.41 0.02
N SER A 224 -6.89 5.45 0.93
CA SER A 224 -8.24 5.99 0.65
C SER A 224 -8.86 5.27 -0.56
N MET A 225 -9.09 5.94 -1.68
CA MET A 225 -9.51 5.30 -2.93
C MET A 225 -8.55 4.18 -3.38
N GLY A 226 -7.25 4.31 -3.11
CA GLY A 226 -6.28 3.24 -3.30
C GLY A 226 -6.48 2.07 -2.34
N GLY A 227 -6.94 2.32 -1.12
CA GLY A 227 -7.37 1.31 -0.15
C GLY A 227 -8.58 0.52 -0.65
N ILE A 228 -9.56 1.23 -1.23
CA ILE A 228 -10.72 0.63 -1.93
C ILE A 228 -10.26 -0.26 -3.08
N THR A 229 -9.33 0.24 -3.92
CA THR A 229 -8.72 -0.55 -5.00
C THR A 229 -8.04 -1.82 -4.47
N THR A 230 -7.43 -1.75 -3.28
CA THR A 230 -6.75 -2.91 -2.68
C THR A 230 -7.72 -4.05 -2.38
N TRP A 231 -8.93 -3.74 -1.92
CA TRP A 231 -9.98 -4.75 -1.73
C TRP A 231 -10.45 -5.36 -3.05
N ASP A 232 -10.55 -4.55 -4.11
CA ASP A 232 -10.87 -5.07 -5.45
C ASP A 232 -9.77 -6.01 -5.97
N VAL A 233 -8.50 -5.65 -5.79
CA VAL A 233 -7.37 -6.52 -6.16
C VAL A 233 -7.38 -7.81 -5.35
N PHE A 234 -7.66 -7.75 -4.04
CA PHE A 234 -7.80 -8.94 -3.20
C PHE A 234 -8.91 -9.87 -3.70
N ALA A 235 -10.07 -9.31 -4.01
CA ALA A 235 -11.22 -10.10 -4.44
C ALA A 235 -11.03 -10.73 -5.85
N LEU A 236 -10.33 -10.04 -6.74
CA LEU A 236 -10.26 -10.39 -8.17
C LEU A 236 -8.97 -11.11 -8.53
N ASN A 237 -7.84 -10.75 -7.93
CA ASN A 237 -6.50 -11.19 -8.32
C ASN A 237 -5.73 -11.94 -7.20
N PRO A 238 -6.35 -12.80 -6.38
CA PRO A 238 -5.65 -13.47 -5.29
C PRO A 238 -4.58 -14.47 -5.78
N ASP A 239 -4.62 -14.86 -7.07
CA ASP A 239 -3.62 -15.73 -7.67
C ASP A 239 -2.26 -15.04 -7.87
N TYR A 240 -2.24 -13.70 -7.94
CA TYR A 240 -1.03 -12.95 -8.28
C TYR A 240 -0.39 -12.24 -7.07
N PHE A 241 -1.15 -12.03 -5.99
CA PHE A 241 -0.71 -11.30 -4.82
C PHE A 241 -0.86 -12.13 -3.55
N TYR A 242 0.09 -11.95 -2.63
CA TYR A 242 0.03 -12.52 -1.29
C TYR A 242 -0.27 -11.47 -0.23
N GLY A 243 0.43 -10.32 -0.29
CA GLY A 243 0.29 -9.22 0.67
C GLY A 243 -0.71 -8.17 0.18
N TYR A 244 -1.53 -7.66 1.10
CA TYR A 244 -2.50 -6.59 0.83
C TYR A 244 -2.45 -5.55 1.94
N LEU A 245 -2.40 -4.28 1.56
CA LEU A 245 -2.34 -3.15 2.49
C LEU A 245 -3.41 -2.10 2.14
N PRO A 246 -4.68 -2.35 2.48
CA PRO A 246 -5.71 -1.32 2.40
C PRO A 246 -5.50 -0.30 3.54
N MET A 247 -5.11 0.94 3.20
CA MET A 247 -4.89 2.04 4.13
C MET A 247 -6.05 3.02 4.05
N ALA A 248 -6.73 3.26 5.17
CA ALA A 248 -7.81 4.24 5.30
C ALA A 248 -8.88 4.14 4.21
N GLY A 249 -9.31 2.92 3.88
CA GLY A 249 -10.35 2.65 2.88
C GLY A 249 -10.98 1.27 3.08
N GLU A 250 -12.31 1.24 3.24
CA GLU A 250 -13.12 0.02 3.27
C GLU A 250 -13.36 -0.52 1.85
N SER A 251 -13.89 -1.73 1.72
CA SER A 251 -14.30 -2.25 0.41
C SER A 251 -15.60 -1.60 -0.07
N TRP A 252 -15.62 -1.21 -1.34
CA TRP A 252 -16.83 -0.74 -2.02
C TRP A 252 -17.49 -1.80 -2.89
N ILE A 253 -17.00 -3.04 -2.84
CA ILE A 253 -17.67 -4.18 -3.48
C ILE A 253 -19.08 -4.31 -2.92
N GLY A 254 -20.07 -4.43 -3.82
CA GLY A 254 -21.47 -4.50 -3.45
C GLY A 254 -22.18 -3.15 -3.24
N ARG A 255 -21.46 -2.01 -3.35
CA ARG A 255 -22.03 -0.67 -3.16
C ARG A 255 -23.05 -0.30 -4.24
N ASP A 256 -22.87 -0.79 -5.46
CA ASP A 256 -23.74 -0.56 -6.62
C ASP A 256 -25.16 -1.14 -6.44
N HIS A 257 -25.34 -2.10 -5.52
CA HIS A 257 -26.61 -2.72 -5.20
C HIS A 257 -26.95 -2.70 -3.70
N ASP A 258 -26.39 -1.74 -2.97
CA ASP A 258 -26.63 -1.51 -1.53
C ASP A 258 -26.45 -2.80 -0.68
N ALA A 259 -25.44 -3.61 -1.00
CA ALA A 259 -25.18 -4.87 -0.31
C ALA A 259 -25.00 -4.65 1.21
N PRO A 260 -25.67 -5.45 2.05
CA PRO A 260 -25.40 -5.41 3.50
C PRO A 260 -24.03 -6.02 3.81
N LEU A 261 -23.43 -5.67 4.95
CA LEU A 261 -22.11 -6.14 5.37
C LEU A 261 -21.87 -7.64 5.20
N PRO A 262 -22.83 -8.56 5.54
CA PRO A 262 -22.64 -9.98 5.31
C PRO A 262 -22.47 -10.36 3.84
N GLN A 263 -23.15 -9.67 2.93
CA GLN A 263 -23.02 -9.90 1.48
C GLN A 263 -21.72 -9.31 0.96
N ILE A 264 -21.30 -8.13 1.43
CA ILE A 264 -19.98 -7.57 1.12
C ILE A 264 -18.87 -8.55 1.51
N ALA A 265 -18.97 -9.16 2.70
CA ALA A 265 -18.01 -10.17 3.12
C ALA A 265 -18.01 -11.42 2.21
N ASP A 266 -19.16 -11.84 1.69
CA ASP A 266 -19.25 -12.92 0.69
C ASP A 266 -18.54 -12.56 -0.60
N GLU A 267 -18.79 -11.37 -1.11
CA GLU A 267 -18.28 -10.92 -2.40
C GLU A 267 -16.78 -10.65 -2.35
N VAL A 268 -16.29 -9.97 -1.30
CA VAL A 268 -14.86 -9.71 -1.10
C VAL A 268 -14.05 -11.01 -0.97
N THR A 269 -14.59 -12.01 -0.28
CA THR A 269 -13.88 -13.28 -0.06
C THR A 269 -14.11 -14.32 -1.15
N LEU A 270 -14.98 -14.05 -2.12
CA LEU A 270 -15.34 -15.01 -3.16
C LEU A 270 -14.11 -15.51 -3.94
N GLY A 271 -13.20 -14.61 -4.28
CA GLY A 271 -11.99 -14.93 -5.03
C GLY A 271 -11.13 -15.99 -4.34
N VAL A 272 -10.82 -15.78 -3.08
CA VAL A 272 -9.98 -16.72 -2.29
C VAL A 272 -10.73 -18.02 -1.98
N ARG A 273 -12.03 -17.94 -1.67
CA ARG A 273 -12.84 -19.14 -1.37
C ARG A 273 -13.04 -20.06 -2.59
N SER A 274 -13.29 -19.48 -3.77
CA SER A 274 -13.45 -20.25 -5.01
C SER A 274 -12.17 -20.98 -5.44
N ARG A 275 -11.02 -20.52 -4.96
CA ARG A 275 -9.69 -21.13 -5.19
C ARG A 275 -9.26 -22.07 -4.06
N ASN A 276 -10.13 -22.30 -3.06
CA ASN A 276 -9.81 -23.07 -1.85
C ASN A 276 -8.58 -22.57 -1.09
N MET A 277 -8.32 -21.25 -1.15
CA MET A 277 -7.24 -20.62 -0.38
C MET A 277 -7.61 -20.60 1.11
N GLY A 278 -6.62 -20.88 1.97
CA GLY A 278 -6.72 -20.81 3.41
C GLY A 278 -6.06 -19.55 4.00
N PRO A 279 -6.09 -19.39 5.33
CA PRO A 279 -5.55 -18.20 5.99
C PRO A 279 -4.04 -18.02 5.87
N GLN A 280 -3.31 -19.04 5.43
CA GLN A 280 -1.86 -19.00 5.15
C GLN A 280 -1.54 -18.55 3.72
N ASP A 281 -2.54 -18.49 2.83
CA ASP A 281 -2.33 -18.22 1.41
C ASP A 281 -2.37 -16.73 1.06
N PHE A 282 -2.70 -15.88 2.01
CA PHE A 282 -2.68 -14.42 1.84
C PHE A 282 -2.46 -13.72 3.18
N ARG A 283 -2.09 -12.46 3.12
CA ARG A 283 -1.96 -11.58 4.28
C ARG A 283 -2.54 -10.20 3.98
N ILE A 284 -3.48 -9.75 4.79
CA ILE A 284 -4.04 -8.42 4.75
C ILE A 284 -3.61 -7.68 6.02
N ILE A 285 -3.06 -6.49 5.86
CA ILE A 285 -2.82 -5.56 6.96
C ILE A 285 -3.66 -4.33 6.69
N ALA A 286 -4.88 -4.33 7.20
CA ALA A 286 -5.77 -3.19 7.11
C ALA A 286 -5.34 -2.14 8.14
N SER A 287 -5.06 -0.93 7.70
CA SER A 287 -4.57 0.10 8.59
C SER A 287 -5.29 1.43 8.38
N VAL A 288 -5.40 2.22 9.46
CA VAL A 288 -6.10 3.50 9.44
C VAL A 288 -5.68 4.34 10.66
N GLY A 289 -5.78 5.65 10.55
CA GLY A 289 -5.54 6.55 11.68
C GLY A 289 -6.68 6.50 12.71
N SER A 290 -6.38 6.75 14.00
CA SER A 290 -7.41 6.82 15.04
C SER A 290 -8.34 8.02 14.88
N ASP A 291 -7.84 9.12 14.30
CA ASP A 291 -8.59 10.34 14.00
C ASP A 291 -8.99 10.44 12.52
N ASP A 292 -8.91 9.32 11.79
CA ASP A 292 -9.30 9.22 10.40
C ASP A 292 -10.79 8.82 10.30
N PRO A 293 -11.64 9.59 9.60
CA PRO A 293 -13.05 9.25 9.46
C PRO A 293 -13.30 7.91 8.73
N ALA A 294 -12.35 7.41 7.93
CA ALA A 294 -12.46 6.12 7.29
C ALA A 294 -12.54 4.95 8.29
N LEU A 295 -12.08 5.16 9.54
CA LEU A 295 -12.19 4.15 10.61
C LEU A 295 -13.63 3.75 10.89
N ASP A 296 -14.57 4.71 10.83
CA ASP A 296 -15.99 4.47 11.10
C ASP A 296 -16.63 3.50 10.06
N ASP A 297 -16.14 3.50 8.82
CA ASP A 297 -16.62 2.63 7.74
C ASP A 297 -15.82 1.32 7.67
N MET A 298 -14.51 1.36 7.89
CA MET A 298 -13.65 0.17 7.88
C MET A 298 -13.97 -0.79 9.03
N ASN A 299 -14.14 -0.27 10.25
CA ASN A 299 -14.24 -1.10 11.45
C ASN A 299 -15.43 -2.08 11.44
N PRO A 300 -16.67 -1.68 11.10
CA PRO A 300 -17.80 -2.63 11.03
C PRO A 300 -17.61 -3.66 9.92
N GLN A 301 -16.96 -3.29 8.80
CA GLN A 301 -16.72 -4.22 7.69
C GLN A 301 -15.65 -5.26 8.07
N LEU A 302 -14.54 -4.84 8.69
CA LEU A 302 -13.50 -5.75 9.20
C LEU A 302 -14.04 -6.69 10.28
N GLY A 303 -14.88 -6.17 11.19
CA GLY A 303 -15.59 -6.97 12.18
C GLY A 303 -16.47 -8.04 11.56
N GLU A 304 -17.16 -7.72 10.45
CA GLU A 304 -17.99 -8.68 9.74
C GLU A 304 -17.15 -9.77 9.05
N PHE A 305 -15.97 -9.44 8.50
CA PHE A 305 -15.06 -10.45 7.95
C PHE A 305 -14.64 -11.48 8.99
N TYR A 306 -14.23 -11.06 10.18
CA TYR A 306 -13.90 -11.96 11.28
C TYR A 306 -15.10 -12.79 11.74
N ARG A 307 -16.26 -12.15 11.86
CA ARG A 307 -17.48 -12.81 12.32
C ARG A 307 -17.96 -13.91 11.36
N LYS A 308 -17.93 -13.59 10.05
CA LYS A 308 -18.52 -14.49 9.03
C LYS A 308 -17.55 -15.58 8.58
N TYR A 309 -16.27 -15.27 8.52
CA TYR A 309 -15.24 -16.17 8.03
C TYR A 309 -14.08 -16.38 9.03
N PRO A 310 -14.38 -16.84 10.26
CA PRO A 310 -13.37 -16.91 11.34
C PRO A 310 -12.23 -17.91 11.07
N MET A 311 -12.43 -18.87 10.15
CA MET A 311 -11.40 -19.82 9.74
C MET A 311 -10.55 -19.32 8.55
N LEU A 312 -11.00 -18.27 7.87
CA LEU A 312 -10.33 -17.66 6.73
C LEU A 312 -9.69 -16.33 7.13
N MET A 313 -10.47 -15.48 7.79
CA MET A 313 -10.04 -14.19 8.32
C MET A 313 -9.59 -14.36 9.77
N THR A 314 -8.34 -14.77 9.93
CA THR A 314 -7.70 -15.04 11.23
C THR A 314 -6.69 -13.93 11.54
N PRO A 315 -6.18 -13.79 12.77
CA PRO A 315 -5.11 -12.85 13.07
C PRO A 315 -3.83 -13.04 12.22
N GLN A 316 -3.67 -14.19 11.56
CA GLN A 316 -2.56 -14.45 10.64
C GLN A 316 -2.82 -13.90 9.23
N SER A 317 -4.07 -13.96 8.76
CA SER A 317 -4.45 -13.57 7.39
C SER A 317 -5.00 -12.15 7.28
N LEU A 318 -5.63 -11.64 8.35
CA LEU A 318 -6.13 -10.27 8.45
C LEU A 318 -5.67 -9.68 9.78
N GLN A 319 -4.90 -8.62 9.72
CA GLN A 319 -4.51 -7.81 10.86
C GLN A 319 -5.08 -6.41 10.69
N VAL A 320 -5.47 -5.79 11.80
CA VAL A 320 -5.89 -4.40 11.86
C VAL A 320 -4.86 -3.63 12.66
N TRP A 321 -4.34 -2.55 12.09
CA TRP A 321 -3.42 -1.68 12.78
C TRP A 321 -3.95 -0.24 12.79
N ILE A 322 -3.93 0.38 13.95
CA ILE A 322 -4.38 1.75 14.15
C ILE A 322 -3.15 2.64 14.35
N ASP A 323 -3.04 3.68 13.52
CA ASP A 323 -2.07 4.75 13.68
C ASP A 323 -2.62 5.76 14.70
N GLU A 324 -2.11 5.71 15.94
CA GLU A 324 -2.57 6.60 17.03
C GLU A 324 -2.33 8.06 16.65
N ASP A 325 -3.36 8.91 16.87
CA ASP A 325 -3.41 10.30 16.44
C ASP A 325 -3.26 10.51 14.92
N GLY A 326 -3.35 9.43 14.13
CA GLY A 326 -3.31 9.46 12.68
C GLY A 326 -4.59 10.02 12.10
N THR A 327 -4.47 10.93 11.14
CA THR A 327 -5.59 11.53 10.37
C THR A 327 -5.60 10.98 8.95
N HIS A 328 -6.60 11.37 8.15
CA HIS A 328 -6.67 11.04 6.72
C HIS A 328 -5.62 11.81 5.91
N SER A 329 -4.35 11.39 6.00
CA SER A 329 -3.21 12.13 5.44
C SER A 329 -2.07 11.21 4.99
N LEU A 330 -1.24 11.69 4.04
CA LEU A 330 -0.07 10.96 3.56
C LEU A 330 0.95 10.73 4.67
N ALA A 331 1.08 11.63 5.64
CA ALA A 331 1.95 11.43 6.81
C ALA A 331 1.52 10.21 7.65
N SER A 332 0.20 9.99 7.82
CA SER A 332 -0.32 8.76 8.44
C SER A 332 -0.04 7.54 7.55
N VAL A 333 -0.21 7.67 6.22
CA VAL A 333 0.14 6.60 5.26
C VAL A 333 1.58 6.17 5.39
N SER A 334 2.52 7.11 5.54
CA SER A 334 3.94 6.81 5.72
C SER A 334 4.19 5.94 6.97
N ARG A 335 3.51 6.24 8.10
CA ARG A 335 3.59 5.41 9.32
C ARG A 335 2.90 4.06 9.15
N GLN A 336 1.72 4.02 8.49
CA GLN A 336 1.00 2.79 8.19
C GLN A 336 1.84 1.85 7.31
N LEU A 337 2.49 2.39 6.27
CA LEU A 337 3.40 1.63 5.42
C LEU A 337 4.63 1.13 6.20
N SER A 338 5.22 1.99 7.04
CA SER A 338 6.38 1.61 7.88
C SER A 338 6.08 0.44 8.79
N HIS A 339 4.86 0.38 9.36
CA HIS A 339 4.41 -0.76 10.15
C HIS A 339 4.17 -2.00 9.30
N ALA A 340 3.48 -1.86 8.17
CA ALA A 340 2.94 -2.99 7.42
C ALA A 340 3.95 -3.63 6.47
N LEU A 341 4.80 -2.86 5.78
CA LEU A 341 5.68 -3.36 4.73
C LEU A 341 6.57 -4.54 5.19
N PRO A 342 7.15 -4.51 6.41
CA PRO A 342 7.92 -5.65 6.94
C PRO A 342 7.11 -6.93 7.13
N LEU A 343 5.80 -6.83 7.20
CA LEU A 343 4.89 -7.94 7.49
C LEU A 343 4.19 -8.51 6.25
N LEU A 344 4.28 -7.84 5.11
CA LEU A 344 3.53 -8.21 3.89
C LEU A 344 4.04 -9.46 3.19
N PHE A 345 5.31 -9.83 3.40
CA PHE A 345 5.93 -10.96 2.72
C PHE A 345 6.25 -12.09 3.72
N PRO A 346 6.06 -13.37 3.35
CA PRO A 346 6.45 -14.49 4.21
C PRO A 346 7.98 -14.64 4.24
N GLY A 347 8.51 -15.11 5.36
CA GLY A 347 9.89 -15.62 5.40
C GLY A 347 10.93 -14.72 6.06
N ARG A 348 10.57 -14.03 7.12
CA ARG A 348 11.57 -13.60 8.13
C ARG A 348 11.54 -14.47 9.37
#